data_fd10287f77cc779dea09fb0d145abb7d
#
_entry.id   fd10287f77cc779dea09fb0d145abb7d
#
_cell.length_a   1.000
_cell.length_b   1.000
_cell.length_c   1.000
_cell.angle_alpha   90.00
_cell.angle_beta   90.00
_cell.angle_gamma   90.00
#
_symmetry.space_group_name_H-M   'P 1'
#
loop_
_entity.id
_entity.type
_entity.pdbx_description
1 polymer ?
#
loop_
_entity_poly.entity_id
_entity_poly.type
_entity_poly.pdbx_seq_one_letter_code
_entity_poly.pdbx_strand_id
1 'polypeptide(L)'
;MPDKNLMVSLCDELSTAARIIGAVNTVVNEDGRLIGHNTDGIGYMQSVKDAGYDIIGKKMTLLGAGGAATAILVQAALDGLKEISVFVRPTSRFYDRLVHTVDELTEITDCRIRICDFSDSNLLKKELADSAILTNGTSVGMAPHEDTCPVPENLTFPKDLIVSDIIYNPRETKLLTMAKN
;
A
#
# COMPACT_ATOMS: atom_id res chain seq x y z
N MET A 1 7.88 10.73 -10.03
CA MET A 1 7.23 11.44 -11.16
C MET A 1 6.22 12.42 -10.56
N PRO A 2 6.49 13.72 -10.60
CA PRO A 2 5.67 14.74 -9.96
C PRO A 2 4.30 14.93 -10.64
N ASP A 3 4.16 14.54 -11.91
CA ASP A 3 3.03 14.94 -12.76
C ASP A 3 1.88 13.92 -12.79
N LYS A 4 1.95 12.83 -12.01
CA LYS A 4 0.91 11.79 -11.98
C LYS A 4 -0.50 12.34 -11.68
N ASN A 5 -0.59 13.37 -10.83
CA ASN A 5 -1.87 13.98 -10.46
C ASN A 5 -2.38 14.93 -11.56
N LEU A 6 -1.49 15.59 -12.30
CA LEU A 6 -1.85 16.48 -13.42
C LEU A 6 -2.46 15.68 -14.57
N MET A 7 -1.97 14.46 -14.79
CA MET A 7 -2.47 13.59 -15.86
C MET A 7 -3.94 13.22 -15.71
N VAL A 8 -4.47 13.25 -14.48
CA VAL A 8 -5.89 12.95 -14.21
C VAL A 8 -6.82 13.88 -15.00
N SER A 9 -6.50 15.17 -15.07
CA SER A 9 -7.32 16.18 -15.80
C SER A 9 -7.12 16.17 -17.31
N LEU A 10 -6.12 15.43 -17.82
CA LEU A 10 -5.78 15.34 -19.24
C LEU A 10 -6.34 14.07 -19.90
N CYS A 11 -6.89 13.15 -19.12
CA CYS A 11 -7.52 11.93 -19.62
C CYS A 11 -9.02 12.14 -19.81
N ASP A 12 -9.59 11.55 -20.86
CA ASP A 12 -11.03 11.56 -21.12
C ASP A 12 -11.77 10.62 -20.16
N GLU A 13 -11.11 9.56 -19.70
CA GLU A 13 -11.64 8.57 -18.78
C GLU A 13 -10.56 8.06 -17.84
N LEU A 14 -10.95 7.60 -16.66
CA LEU A 14 -10.05 7.02 -15.66
C LEU A 14 -10.53 5.62 -15.28
N SER A 15 -9.58 4.69 -15.14
CA SER A 15 -9.88 3.43 -14.45
C SER A 15 -10.31 3.70 -13.01
N THR A 16 -11.10 2.79 -12.43
CA THR A 16 -11.57 2.91 -11.04
C THR A 16 -10.40 3.17 -10.07
N ALA A 17 -9.32 2.40 -10.20
CA ALA A 17 -8.14 2.60 -9.38
C ALA A 17 -7.50 3.99 -9.58
N ALA A 18 -7.30 4.44 -10.82
CA ALA A 18 -6.70 5.75 -11.09
C ALA A 18 -7.54 6.90 -10.54
N ARG A 19 -8.87 6.79 -10.62
CA ARG A 19 -9.83 7.78 -10.08
C ARG A 19 -9.72 7.89 -8.57
N ILE A 20 -9.78 6.77 -7.86
CA ILE A 20 -9.70 6.72 -6.39
C ILE A 20 -8.30 7.15 -5.90
N ILE A 21 -7.25 6.67 -6.54
CA ILE A 21 -5.87 7.08 -6.25
C ILE A 21 -5.64 8.56 -6.58
N GLY A 22 -6.40 9.14 -7.53
CA GLY A 22 -6.21 10.51 -8.02
C GLY A 22 -4.84 10.72 -8.67
N ALA A 23 -4.31 9.70 -9.34
CA ALA A 23 -3.02 9.74 -10.02
C ALA A 23 -2.98 8.75 -11.18
N VAL A 24 -2.42 9.17 -12.30
CA VAL A 24 -2.25 8.38 -13.54
C VAL A 24 -0.76 8.22 -13.81
N ASN A 25 -0.31 7.00 -14.07
CA ASN A 25 1.05 6.71 -14.51
C ASN A 25 1.11 6.04 -15.89
N THR A 26 -0.04 5.60 -16.41
CA THR A 26 -0.17 4.94 -17.71
C THR A 26 -1.39 5.51 -18.43
N VAL A 27 -1.24 5.89 -19.69
CA VAL A 27 -2.33 6.37 -20.54
C VAL A 27 -2.43 5.46 -21.76
N VAL A 28 -3.62 4.97 -22.01
CA VAL A 28 -3.95 4.20 -23.20
C VAL A 28 -4.76 5.09 -24.14
N ASN A 29 -4.40 5.11 -25.43
CA ASN A 29 -5.17 5.77 -26.47
C ASN A 29 -6.04 4.72 -27.18
N GLU A 30 -7.35 4.80 -26.97
CA GLU A 30 -8.35 3.97 -27.64
C GLU A 30 -9.15 4.84 -28.63
N ASP A 31 -8.81 4.73 -29.89
CA ASP A 31 -9.46 5.46 -31.00
C ASP A 31 -9.58 6.98 -30.77
N GLY A 32 -8.55 7.60 -30.20
CA GLY A 32 -8.48 9.03 -29.92
C GLY A 32 -8.97 9.43 -28.52
N ARG A 33 -9.52 8.51 -27.72
CA ARG A 33 -9.84 8.70 -26.31
C ARG A 33 -8.67 8.30 -25.43
N LEU A 34 -8.32 9.14 -24.48
CA LEU A 34 -7.23 8.92 -23.53
C LEU A 34 -7.78 8.34 -22.23
N ILE A 35 -7.43 7.08 -21.95
CA ILE A 35 -7.86 6.39 -20.73
C ILE A 35 -6.67 6.33 -19.76
N GLY A 36 -6.85 6.94 -18.58
CA GLY A 36 -5.83 7.01 -17.54
C GLY A 36 -5.88 5.82 -16.57
N HIS A 37 -4.74 5.20 -16.35
CA HIS A 37 -4.57 4.08 -15.42
C HIS A 37 -3.50 4.38 -14.38
N ASN A 38 -3.60 3.69 -13.23
CA ASN A 38 -2.52 3.59 -12.25
C ASN A 38 -2.15 2.13 -12.08
N THR A 39 -0.94 1.79 -12.49
CA THR A 39 -0.45 0.40 -12.51
C THR A 39 0.45 0.06 -11.32
N ASP A 40 0.72 1.01 -10.39
CA ASP A 40 1.60 0.76 -9.24
C ASP A 40 1.03 -0.33 -8.32
N GLY A 41 -0.28 -0.26 -8.02
CA GLY A 41 -0.96 -1.26 -7.19
C GLY A 41 -1.08 -2.62 -7.88
N ILE A 42 -1.43 -2.63 -9.16
CA ILE A 42 -1.50 -3.85 -9.98
C ILE A 42 -0.14 -4.56 -10.01
N GLY A 43 0.93 -3.80 -10.24
CA GLY A 43 2.30 -4.33 -10.25
C GLY A 43 2.70 -4.94 -8.91
N TYR A 44 2.31 -4.28 -7.79
CA TYR A 44 2.55 -4.82 -6.47
C TYR A 44 1.80 -6.14 -6.23
N MET A 45 0.49 -6.20 -6.46
CA MET A 45 -0.31 -7.41 -6.27
C MET A 45 0.19 -8.57 -7.15
N GLN A 46 0.57 -8.26 -8.39
CA GLN A 46 1.17 -9.24 -9.28
C GLN A 46 2.52 -9.74 -8.76
N SER A 47 3.38 -8.86 -8.20
CA SER A 47 4.66 -9.27 -7.65
C SER A 47 4.53 -10.22 -6.45
N VAL A 48 3.52 -10.02 -5.60
CA VAL A 48 3.20 -10.94 -4.49
C VAL A 48 2.78 -12.31 -5.02
N LYS A 49 1.93 -12.32 -6.05
CA LYS A 49 1.49 -13.56 -6.72
C LYS A 49 2.64 -14.29 -7.40
N ASP A 50 3.52 -13.58 -8.13
CA ASP A 50 4.68 -14.15 -8.82
C ASP A 50 5.71 -14.71 -7.83
N ALA A 51 5.76 -14.18 -6.62
CA ALA A 51 6.54 -14.73 -5.51
C ALA A 51 5.91 -16.02 -4.91
N GLY A 52 4.77 -16.47 -5.42
CA GLY A 52 4.10 -17.70 -4.99
C GLY A 52 3.10 -17.52 -3.84
N TYR A 53 2.74 -16.29 -3.50
CA TYR A 53 1.82 -16.03 -2.40
C TYR A 53 0.43 -15.61 -2.91
N ASP A 54 -0.60 -16.25 -2.39
CA ASP A 54 -1.99 -15.85 -2.56
C ASP A 54 -2.48 -15.16 -1.29
N ILE A 55 -2.82 -13.87 -1.40
CA ILE A 55 -3.32 -13.05 -0.29
C ILE A 55 -4.78 -12.62 -0.47
N ILE A 56 -5.45 -13.05 -1.56
CA ILE A 56 -6.86 -12.74 -1.78
C ILE A 56 -7.72 -13.37 -0.66
N GLY A 57 -8.69 -12.61 -0.17
CA GLY A 57 -9.54 -13.01 0.96
C GLY A 57 -8.84 -13.00 2.33
N LYS A 58 -7.56 -12.59 2.39
CA LYS A 58 -6.77 -12.53 3.63
C LYS A 58 -6.65 -11.09 4.15
N LYS A 59 -5.94 -10.94 5.27
CA LYS A 59 -5.66 -9.64 5.90
C LYS A 59 -4.27 -9.14 5.54
N MET A 60 -4.16 -7.85 5.29
CA MET A 60 -2.92 -7.10 5.11
C MET A 60 -2.74 -6.07 6.23
N THR A 61 -1.53 -5.94 6.75
CA THR A 61 -1.08 -4.74 7.48
C THR A 61 -0.23 -3.90 6.54
N LEU A 62 -0.65 -2.67 6.28
CA LEU A 62 0.02 -1.72 5.38
C LEU A 62 0.58 -0.54 6.17
N LEU A 63 1.86 -0.26 6.03
CA LEU A 63 2.51 0.89 6.65
C LEU A 63 2.60 2.05 5.67
N GLY A 64 2.03 3.20 6.06
CA GLY A 64 2.06 4.44 5.29
C GLY A 64 0.80 4.73 4.48
N ALA A 65 0.70 5.99 4.01
CA ALA A 65 -0.40 6.52 3.20
C ALA A 65 0.11 7.43 2.07
N GLY A 66 1.36 7.29 1.67
CA GLY A 66 1.93 7.97 0.51
C GLY A 66 1.40 7.40 -0.81
N GLY A 67 1.81 7.96 -1.94
CA GLY A 67 1.27 7.58 -3.25
C GLY A 67 1.34 6.08 -3.55
N ALA A 68 2.47 5.42 -3.25
CA ALA A 68 2.61 3.98 -3.47
C ALA A 68 1.75 3.16 -2.49
N ALA A 69 1.74 3.52 -1.19
CA ALA A 69 0.87 2.87 -0.21
C ALA A 69 -0.62 3.00 -0.59
N THR A 70 -1.05 4.18 -1.05
CA THR A 70 -2.42 4.40 -1.53
C THR A 70 -2.74 3.53 -2.74
N ALA A 71 -1.80 3.40 -3.69
CA ALA A 71 -2.00 2.54 -4.86
C ALA A 71 -2.15 1.06 -4.47
N ILE A 72 -1.34 0.59 -3.51
CA ILE A 72 -1.43 -0.77 -2.97
C ILE A 72 -2.76 -0.97 -2.23
N LEU A 73 -3.14 -0.04 -1.34
CA LEU A 73 -4.41 -0.08 -0.60
C LEU A 73 -5.60 -0.24 -1.55
N VAL A 74 -5.68 0.65 -2.54
CA VAL A 74 -6.79 0.67 -3.51
C VAL A 74 -6.84 -0.64 -4.28
N GLN A 75 -5.71 -1.08 -4.85
CA GLN A 75 -5.71 -2.29 -5.66
C GLN A 75 -6.00 -3.54 -4.81
N ALA A 76 -5.40 -3.65 -3.62
CA ALA A 76 -5.63 -4.78 -2.73
C ALA A 76 -7.10 -4.91 -2.32
N ALA A 77 -7.78 -3.79 -2.04
CA ALA A 77 -9.21 -3.79 -1.74
C ALA A 77 -10.06 -4.20 -2.97
N LEU A 78 -9.74 -3.66 -4.15
CA LEU A 78 -10.43 -4.00 -5.42
C LEU A 78 -10.22 -5.46 -5.82
N ASP A 79 -9.05 -6.04 -5.55
CA ASP A 79 -8.73 -7.44 -5.84
C ASP A 79 -9.35 -8.42 -4.83
N GLY A 80 -9.99 -7.92 -3.77
CA GLY A 80 -10.76 -8.73 -2.83
C GLY A 80 -10.00 -9.20 -1.59
N LEU A 81 -9.06 -8.40 -1.06
CA LEU A 81 -8.57 -8.63 0.30
C LEU A 81 -9.74 -8.48 1.30
N LYS A 82 -9.75 -9.34 2.31
CA LYS A 82 -10.81 -9.34 3.33
C LYS A 82 -10.70 -8.16 4.29
N GLU A 83 -9.47 -7.79 4.68
CA GLU A 83 -9.20 -6.74 5.67
C GLU A 83 -7.87 -6.08 5.41
N ILE A 84 -7.79 -4.75 5.61
CA ILE A 84 -6.54 -4.00 5.54
C ILE A 84 -6.46 -3.06 6.75
N SER A 85 -5.39 -3.21 7.55
CA SER A 85 -5.05 -2.28 8.64
C SER A 85 -3.95 -1.34 8.16
N VAL A 86 -4.29 -0.06 7.94
CA VAL A 86 -3.36 0.96 7.44
C VAL A 86 -2.80 1.75 8.59
N PHE A 87 -1.50 1.65 8.83
CA PHE A 87 -0.80 2.41 9.87
C PHE A 87 -0.27 3.72 9.31
N VAL A 88 -0.76 4.82 9.85
CA VAL A 88 -0.40 6.18 9.45
C VAL A 88 -0.33 7.10 10.66
N ARG A 89 0.57 8.08 10.65
CA ARG A 89 0.61 9.10 11.72
C ARG A 89 -0.59 10.03 11.58
N PRO A 90 -1.34 10.35 12.64
CA PRO A 90 -2.46 11.29 12.58
C PRO A 90 -2.08 12.68 12.04
N THR A 91 -0.81 13.07 12.22
CA THR A 91 -0.25 14.35 11.73
C THR A 91 0.25 14.25 10.27
N SER A 92 0.05 13.13 9.60
CA SER A 92 0.49 12.97 8.21
C SER A 92 -0.30 13.88 7.28
N ARG A 93 0.38 14.57 6.37
CA ARG A 93 -0.27 15.34 5.30
C ARG A 93 -1.15 14.49 4.36
N PHE A 94 -1.05 13.17 4.45
CA PHE A 94 -1.85 12.23 3.66
C PHE A 94 -3.06 11.68 4.41
N TYR A 95 -3.25 12.07 5.69
CA TYR A 95 -4.27 11.49 6.55
C TYR A 95 -5.69 11.72 6.01
N ASP A 96 -6.05 12.97 5.74
CA ASP A 96 -7.39 13.32 5.25
C ASP A 96 -7.72 12.64 3.92
N ARG A 97 -6.73 12.59 3.01
CA ARG A 97 -6.88 11.87 1.76
C ARG A 97 -7.07 10.37 1.97
N LEU A 98 -6.35 9.77 2.92
CA LEU A 98 -6.53 8.36 3.26
C LEU A 98 -7.96 8.09 3.75
N VAL A 99 -8.51 8.97 4.62
CA VAL A 99 -9.91 8.85 5.10
C VAL A 99 -10.87 8.82 3.91
N HIS A 100 -10.79 9.79 2.99
CA HIS A 100 -11.63 9.80 1.79
C HIS A 100 -11.46 8.55 0.92
N THR A 101 -10.23 8.09 0.74
CA THR A 101 -9.95 6.85 -0.01
C THR A 101 -10.60 5.63 0.64
N VAL A 102 -10.55 5.53 1.97
CA VAL A 102 -11.16 4.44 2.73
C VAL A 102 -12.68 4.49 2.63
N ASP A 103 -13.29 5.66 2.78
CA ASP A 103 -14.74 5.85 2.65
C ASP A 103 -15.21 5.38 1.26
N GLU A 104 -14.54 5.82 0.21
CA GLU A 104 -14.88 5.44 -1.18
C GLU A 104 -14.70 3.94 -1.43
N LEU A 105 -13.64 3.32 -0.93
CA LEU A 105 -13.42 1.87 -1.05
C LEU A 105 -14.45 1.06 -0.29
N THR A 106 -14.90 1.53 0.88
CA THR A 106 -15.92 0.86 1.70
C THR A 106 -17.29 0.84 1.00
N GLU A 107 -17.57 1.83 0.14
CA GLU A 107 -18.81 1.87 -0.64
C GLU A 107 -18.84 0.87 -1.80
N ILE A 108 -17.66 0.51 -2.35
CA ILE A 108 -17.57 -0.28 -3.59
C ILE A 108 -16.92 -1.65 -3.43
N THR A 109 -16.41 -1.98 -2.24
CA THR A 109 -15.76 -3.26 -1.94
C THR A 109 -16.25 -3.82 -0.61
N ASP A 110 -16.13 -5.15 -0.43
CA ASP A 110 -16.39 -5.83 0.84
C ASP A 110 -15.17 -5.82 1.79
N CYS A 111 -14.08 -5.13 1.40
CA CYS A 111 -12.85 -5.06 2.18
C CYS A 111 -13.05 -4.21 3.44
N ARG A 112 -12.77 -4.78 4.61
CA ARG A 112 -12.76 -4.01 5.85
C ARG A 112 -11.47 -3.25 6.02
N ILE A 113 -11.52 -1.92 5.94
CA ILE A 113 -10.34 -1.08 6.06
C ILE A 113 -10.36 -0.33 7.39
N ARG A 114 -9.25 -0.39 8.12
CA ARG A 114 -9.06 0.30 9.39
C ARG A 114 -7.85 1.21 9.32
N ILE A 115 -8.02 2.46 9.72
CA ILE A 115 -6.91 3.42 9.90
C ILE A 115 -6.42 3.31 11.34
N CYS A 116 -5.12 3.04 11.50
CA CYS A 116 -4.46 2.81 12.79
C CYS A 116 -3.38 3.87 13.01
N ASP A 117 -3.18 4.28 14.27
CA ASP A 117 -2.08 5.18 14.61
C ASP A 117 -0.74 4.45 14.54
N PHE A 118 0.18 4.99 13.76
CA PHE A 118 1.52 4.44 13.58
C PHE A 118 2.36 4.43 14.88
N SER A 119 2.00 5.23 15.87
CA SER A 119 2.68 5.27 17.17
C SER A 119 2.25 4.15 18.12
N ASP A 120 1.12 3.47 17.84
CA ASP A 120 0.61 2.38 18.68
C ASP A 120 1.26 1.03 18.32
N SER A 121 2.42 0.78 18.93
CA SER A 121 3.16 -0.48 18.73
C SER A 121 2.42 -1.72 19.26
N ASN A 122 1.54 -1.57 20.26
CA ASN A 122 0.75 -2.70 20.77
C ASN A 122 -0.34 -3.08 19.77
N LEU A 123 -0.99 -2.08 19.17
CA LEU A 123 -1.95 -2.29 18.11
C LEU A 123 -1.27 -2.91 16.89
N LEU A 124 -0.09 -2.41 16.48
CA LEU A 124 0.67 -3.00 15.38
C LEU A 124 0.93 -4.48 15.62
N LYS A 125 1.44 -4.85 16.78
CA LYS A 125 1.69 -6.25 17.14
C LYS A 125 0.43 -7.11 17.08
N LYS A 126 -0.71 -6.57 17.53
CA LYS A 126 -2.02 -7.24 17.46
C LYS A 126 -2.48 -7.45 16.02
N GLU A 127 -2.38 -6.43 15.18
CA GLU A 127 -2.83 -6.50 13.78
C GLU A 127 -1.94 -7.45 12.96
N LEU A 128 -0.65 -7.54 13.27
CA LEU A 128 0.26 -8.49 12.62
C LEU A 128 -0.02 -9.95 12.97
N ALA A 129 -0.59 -10.22 14.15
CA ALA A 129 -0.81 -11.59 14.62
C ALA A 129 -1.76 -12.41 13.73
N ASP A 130 -2.68 -11.73 13.02
CA ASP A 130 -3.66 -12.33 12.12
C ASP A 130 -3.51 -11.86 10.66
N SER A 131 -2.47 -11.08 10.34
CA SER A 131 -2.17 -10.67 8.98
C SER A 131 -1.45 -11.76 8.20
N ALA A 132 -1.83 -11.92 6.94
CA ALA A 132 -1.08 -12.76 6.00
C ALA A 132 0.17 -12.05 5.46
N ILE A 133 0.11 -10.71 5.35
CA ILE A 133 1.20 -9.91 4.82
C ILE A 133 1.34 -8.58 5.56
N LEU A 134 2.58 -8.20 5.86
CA LEU A 134 3.00 -6.85 6.24
C LEU A 134 3.67 -6.20 5.04
N THR A 135 3.22 -5.01 4.67
CA THR A 135 3.79 -4.26 3.56
C THR A 135 4.29 -2.89 4.03
N ASN A 136 5.57 -2.61 3.86
CA ASN A 136 6.09 -1.26 4.03
C ASN A 136 5.85 -0.44 2.76
N GLY A 137 4.89 0.49 2.83
CA GLY A 137 4.59 1.48 1.79
C GLY A 137 5.14 2.87 2.11
N THR A 138 6.05 2.98 3.10
CA THR A 138 6.73 4.23 3.48
C THR A 138 8.09 4.34 2.80
N SER A 139 8.75 5.49 2.99
CA SER A 139 10.14 5.70 2.60
C SER A 139 11.14 5.40 3.74
N VAL A 140 10.67 4.87 4.88
CA VAL A 140 11.53 4.56 6.04
C VAL A 140 12.37 3.33 5.71
N GLY A 141 13.68 3.46 5.77
CA GLY A 141 14.65 2.42 5.35
C GLY A 141 15.20 2.63 3.93
N MET A 142 14.76 3.68 3.21
CA MET A 142 15.29 4.05 1.90
C MET A 142 16.55 4.90 2.04
N ALA A 143 17.49 4.76 1.12
CA ALA A 143 18.66 5.61 1.02
C ALA A 143 18.27 7.12 1.04
N PRO A 144 19.00 7.98 1.77
CA PRO A 144 20.26 7.73 2.51
C PRO A 144 20.06 7.26 3.98
N HIS A 145 18.84 6.95 4.44
CA HIS A 145 18.52 6.57 5.81
C HIS A 145 18.23 5.06 5.93
N GLU A 146 19.14 4.25 5.40
CA GLU A 146 19.00 2.79 5.29
C GLU A 146 19.01 2.06 6.64
N ASP A 147 19.56 2.72 7.68
CA ASP A 147 19.62 2.23 9.07
C ASP A 147 18.30 2.34 9.81
N THR A 148 17.30 3.00 9.23
CA THR A 148 15.98 3.17 9.84
C THR A 148 15.04 2.00 9.53
N CYS A 149 14.10 1.74 10.44
CA CYS A 149 13.07 0.71 10.29
C CYS A 149 11.69 1.27 10.60
N PRO A 150 10.66 0.94 9.80
CA PRO A 150 9.31 1.45 10.05
C PRO A 150 8.61 0.77 11.23
N VAL A 151 9.20 -0.29 11.81
CA VAL A 151 8.65 -0.99 12.96
C VAL A 151 9.67 -1.02 14.10
N PRO A 152 9.22 -1.21 15.37
CA PRO A 152 10.15 -1.34 16.50
C PRO A 152 11.15 -2.48 16.33
N GLU A 153 12.41 -2.26 16.70
CA GLU A 153 13.49 -3.25 16.54
C GLU A 153 13.28 -4.54 17.35
N ASN A 154 12.51 -4.46 18.42
CA ASN A 154 12.15 -5.60 19.27
C ASN A 154 10.85 -6.29 18.84
N LEU A 155 10.30 -5.94 17.67
CA LEU A 155 9.11 -6.58 17.14
C LEU A 155 9.46 -8.00 16.66
N THR A 156 8.70 -8.99 17.16
CA THR A 156 8.78 -10.36 16.66
C THR A 156 7.68 -10.57 15.64
N PHE A 157 8.04 -11.05 14.47
CA PHE A 157 7.07 -11.37 13.41
C PHE A 157 6.47 -12.76 13.62
N PRO A 158 5.15 -12.95 13.36
CA PRO A 158 4.57 -14.28 13.25
C PRO A 158 5.29 -15.12 12.19
N LYS A 159 5.45 -16.42 12.44
CA LYS A 159 6.24 -17.34 11.60
C LYS A 159 5.76 -17.40 10.13
N ASP A 160 4.45 -17.31 9.93
CA ASP A 160 3.84 -17.43 8.60
C ASP A 160 3.53 -16.06 7.96
N LEU A 161 3.96 -14.96 8.59
CA LEU A 161 3.77 -13.62 8.07
C LEU A 161 4.70 -13.36 6.88
N ILE A 162 4.12 -13.00 5.75
CA ILE A 162 4.89 -12.49 4.61
C ILE A 162 5.29 -11.05 4.92
N VAL A 163 6.56 -10.71 4.79
CA VAL A 163 7.03 -9.32 4.94
C VAL A 163 7.50 -8.81 3.59
N SER A 164 6.90 -7.71 3.14
CA SER A 164 7.15 -7.08 1.87
C SER A 164 7.57 -5.62 2.06
N ASP A 165 8.50 -5.15 1.25
CA ASP A 165 8.95 -3.76 1.23
C ASP A 165 8.97 -3.25 -0.22
N ILE A 166 8.40 -2.05 -0.46
CA ILE A 166 8.40 -1.43 -1.79
C ILE A 166 9.70 -0.67 -2.09
N ILE A 167 10.59 -0.58 -1.11
CA ILE A 167 11.90 0.06 -1.27
C ILE A 167 12.77 -0.84 -2.15
N TYR A 168 13.34 -0.28 -3.22
CA TYR A 168 14.23 -0.99 -4.14
C TYR A 168 15.72 -0.59 -3.97
N ASN A 169 15.99 0.48 -3.19
CA ASN A 169 17.33 0.91 -2.84
C ASN A 169 17.39 1.35 -1.37
N PRO A 170 18.02 0.54 -0.47
CA PRO A 170 18.76 -0.70 -0.74
C PRO A 170 17.84 -1.85 -1.17
N ARG A 171 18.42 -2.93 -1.75
CA ARG A 171 17.65 -4.15 -2.10
C ARG A 171 17.18 -4.92 -0.88
N GLU A 172 17.92 -4.83 0.21
CA GLU A 172 17.58 -5.44 1.49
C GLU A 172 17.54 -4.35 2.56
N THR A 173 16.32 -4.02 2.98
CA THR A 173 16.08 -3.04 4.04
C THR A 173 16.25 -3.66 5.42
N LYS A 174 16.40 -2.83 6.45
CA LYS A 174 16.45 -3.29 7.84
C LYS A 174 15.20 -4.10 8.22
N LEU A 175 14.03 -3.71 7.72
CA LEU A 175 12.79 -4.46 7.90
C LEU A 175 12.89 -5.90 7.36
N LEU A 176 13.37 -6.06 6.12
CA LEU A 176 13.54 -7.39 5.50
C LEU A 176 14.59 -8.22 6.21
N THR A 177 15.67 -7.61 6.66
CA THR A 177 16.71 -8.30 7.47
C THR A 177 16.13 -8.80 8.80
N MET A 178 15.32 -7.98 9.49
CA MET A 178 14.65 -8.39 10.73
C MET A 178 13.66 -9.54 10.51
N ALA A 179 12.98 -9.57 9.36
CA ALA A 179 11.99 -10.60 9.06
C ALA A 179 12.60 -11.97 8.74
N LYS A 180 13.90 -12.04 8.41
CA LYS A 180 14.63 -13.29 8.13
C LYS A 180 15.15 -13.99 9.39
N ASN A 181 15.20 -13.28 10.51
CA ASN A 181 15.73 -13.78 11.79
C ASN A 181 14.62 -14.25 12.73
#